data_3a9b64db3eed13e594ceed90e16b4bfc
#
_entry.id   3a9b64db3eed13e594ceed90e16b4bfc
#
_cell.length_a   1.000
_cell.length_b   1.000
_cell.length_c   1.000
_cell.angle_alpha   90.00
_cell.angle_beta   90.00
_cell.angle_gamma   90.00
#
_symmetry.space_group_name_H-M   'P 1'
#
loop_
_entity.id
_entity.type
_entity.pdbx_description
1 polymer ?
#
loop_
_entity_poly.entity_id
_entity_poly.type
_entity_poly.pdbx_seq_one_letter_code
_entity_poly.pdbx_strand_id
1 'polypeptide(L)'
;CVLARAFAKQDGKAAGGTEFKASAADCAVRPGKKENFMLTVTDVSLQFAGSTLYKHVDLKFAAGNCYGIIGANGAGKSTLLRILSGALEPTTGSVTMGADDRMSVLEQDHFKYDEYNVMDTVIMGNRRLYDIMKEKEALYAKEDFTDADGEKAAELEGEFAEMNGWEAETEADQLLNGLGIPMDLHTAPMSALDGRQKVKVLLAQALFGRPSIVLL
;
A
#
# COMPACT_ATOMS: atom_id res chain seq x y z
N CYS A 1 2.09 -5.52 -9.09
CA CYS A 1 1.24 -6.43 -8.32
C CYS A 1 2.16 -7.44 -7.64
N VAL A 2 2.25 -7.40 -6.33
CA VAL A 2 3.09 -8.34 -5.57
C VAL A 2 2.17 -9.35 -4.90
N LEU A 3 2.03 -10.52 -5.47
CA LEU A 3 1.44 -11.70 -4.84
C LEU A 3 2.59 -12.66 -4.50
N ALA A 4 2.96 -12.83 -3.23
CA ALA A 4 4.04 -13.73 -2.84
C ALA A 4 3.52 -15.13 -2.47
N ARG A 5 4.05 -16.18 -3.07
CA ARG A 5 3.75 -17.56 -2.70
C ARG A 5 4.79 -18.06 -1.70
N ALA A 6 4.47 -17.97 -0.40
CA ALA A 6 5.29 -18.54 0.65
C ALA A 6 4.62 -19.81 1.20
N PHE A 7 5.35 -20.94 1.21
CA PHE A 7 4.90 -22.18 1.81
C PHE A 7 5.37 -22.24 3.27
N ALA A 8 4.42 -22.33 4.21
CA ALA A 8 4.74 -22.73 5.58
C ALA A 8 4.61 -24.26 5.67
N LYS A 9 5.73 -24.95 5.86
CA LYS A 9 5.73 -26.39 6.15
C LYS A 9 5.77 -26.57 7.66
N GLN A 10 4.72 -27.13 8.23
CA GLN A 10 4.73 -27.61 9.60
C GLN A 10 5.34 -29.02 9.61
N ASP A 11 6.59 -29.12 10.03
CA ASP A 11 7.14 -30.40 10.44
C ASP A 11 6.74 -30.68 11.90
N GLY A 12 5.87 -31.67 12.07
CA GLY A 12 5.42 -32.09 13.39
C GLY A 12 6.55 -32.73 14.19
N LYS A 13 7.11 -31.94 15.11
CA LYS A 13 7.59 -32.31 16.45
C LYS A 13 8.20 -31.09 17.14
N ALA A 14 7.58 -30.76 18.26
CA ALA A 14 8.06 -29.97 19.42
C ALA A 14 9.23 -29.00 19.21
N ALA A 15 8.92 -27.74 19.44
CA ALA A 15 9.70 -26.50 19.55
C ALA A 15 9.59 -25.58 18.31
N GLY A 16 8.55 -24.91 18.19
CA GLY A 16 8.15 -23.58 17.88
C GLY A 16 8.96 -22.74 16.89
N GLY A 17 8.99 -23.06 15.64
CA GLY A 17 9.43 -22.12 14.61
C GLY A 17 8.87 -22.53 13.26
N THR A 18 8.04 -21.68 12.66
CA THR A 18 7.58 -21.91 11.29
C THR A 18 8.70 -21.48 10.33
N GLU A 19 9.37 -22.42 9.67
CA GLU A 19 10.29 -22.10 8.58
C GLU A 19 9.49 -21.61 7.37
N PHE A 20 9.67 -20.34 7.00
CA PHE A 20 9.18 -19.80 5.75
C PHE A 20 10.20 -20.06 4.65
N LYS A 21 9.89 -20.95 3.71
CA LYS A 21 10.62 -21.03 2.44
C LYS A 21 9.79 -20.35 1.35
N ALA A 22 10.26 -19.20 0.89
CA ALA A 22 9.73 -18.60 -0.33
C ALA A 22 10.24 -19.39 -1.53
N SER A 23 9.37 -20.14 -2.18
CA SER A 23 9.64 -20.69 -3.50
C SER A 23 9.06 -19.73 -4.53
N ALA A 24 9.90 -19.02 -5.27
CA ALA A 24 9.51 -18.41 -6.52
C ALA A 24 9.09 -19.54 -7.47
N ALA A 25 7.78 -19.75 -7.65
CA ALA A 25 7.33 -20.64 -8.70
C ALA A 25 7.78 -20.08 -10.04
N ASP A 26 8.47 -20.91 -10.85
CA ASP A 26 8.96 -20.66 -12.18
C ASP A 26 8.05 -19.75 -13.03
N CYS A 27 8.25 -18.45 -12.89
CA CYS A 27 7.95 -17.52 -13.95
C CYS A 27 9.26 -17.36 -14.71
N ALA A 28 9.33 -17.87 -15.93
CA ALA A 28 10.53 -17.96 -16.73
C ALA A 28 11.32 -16.64 -16.74
N VAL A 29 12.31 -16.54 -15.89
CA VAL A 29 13.26 -15.43 -15.86
C VAL A 29 14.12 -15.55 -17.10
N ARG A 30 14.00 -14.61 -18.03
CA ARG A 30 14.91 -14.50 -19.16
C ARG A 30 16.31 -14.20 -18.62
N PRO A 31 17.32 -15.02 -18.89
CA PRO A 31 18.67 -14.77 -18.41
C PRO A 31 19.24 -13.49 -19.04
N GLY A 32 19.67 -12.53 -18.24
CA GLY A 32 20.43 -11.36 -18.72
C GLY A 32 20.02 -9.98 -18.19
N LYS A 33 18.94 -9.82 -17.41
CA LYS A 33 18.62 -8.56 -16.73
C LYS A 33 19.18 -8.57 -15.29
N LYS A 34 19.89 -7.51 -14.88
CA LYS A 34 20.18 -7.24 -13.47
C LYS A 34 18.83 -7.25 -12.75
N GLU A 35 18.67 -8.18 -11.80
CA GLU A 35 17.47 -8.24 -10.98
C GLU A 35 17.39 -6.97 -10.15
N ASN A 36 16.44 -6.10 -10.49
CA ASN A 36 16.15 -4.91 -9.70
C ASN A 36 15.14 -5.33 -8.62
N PHE A 37 15.64 -5.57 -7.41
CA PHE A 37 14.79 -5.90 -6.27
C PHE A 37 14.16 -4.62 -5.74
N MET A 38 12.83 -4.59 -5.70
CA MET A 38 12.03 -3.48 -5.19
C MET A 38 11.88 -3.56 -3.67
N LEU A 39 11.81 -4.78 -3.12
CA LEU A 39 11.66 -5.01 -1.69
C LEU A 39 12.55 -6.18 -1.27
N THR A 40 13.36 -5.98 -0.25
CA THR A 40 14.26 -6.98 0.31
C THR A 40 14.01 -7.11 1.81
N VAL A 41 13.81 -8.34 2.26
CA VAL A 41 13.68 -8.73 3.66
C VAL A 41 14.95 -9.45 4.03
N THR A 42 15.65 -9.01 5.09
CA THR A 42 16.94 -9.60 5.51
C THR A 42 16.87 -10.00 6.98
N ASP A 43 17.08 -11.28 7.24
CA ASP A 43 17.19 -11.90 8.58
C ASP A 43 16.03 -11.54 9.53
N VAL A 44 14.81 -11.39 9.01
CA VAL A 44 13.64 -10.98 9.79
C VAL A 44 13.20 -12.10 10.71
N SER A 45 13.15 -11.81 12.01
CA SER A 45 12.54 -12.67 13.02
C SER A 45 11.47 -11.91 13.80
N LEU A 46 10.43 -12.60 14.20
CA LEU A 46 9.35 -12.03 14.99
C LEU A 46 8.95 -12.97 16.13
N GLN A 47 8.93 -12.43 17.35
CA GLN A 47 8.50 -13.12 18.56
C GLN A 47 7.33 -12.40 19.22
N PHE A 48 6.33 -13.15 19.63
CA PHE A 48 5.22 -12.68 20.45
C PHE A 48 5.11 -13.50 21.73
N ALA A 49 5.12 -12.82 22.89
CA ALA A 49 4.89 -13.44 24.20
C ALA A 49 5.69 -14.75 24.43
N GLY A 50 6.95 -14.80 23.98
CA GLY A 50 7.83 -15.97 24.12
C GLY A 50 7.65 -17.05 23.03
N SER A 51 6.71 -16.87 22.11
CA SER A 51 6.54 -17.74 20.93
C SER A 51 7.15 -17.09 19.70
N THR A 52 7.99 -17.81 18.96
CA THR A 52 8.59 -17.33 17.71
C THR A 52 7.65 -17.62 16.55
N LEU A 53 7.18 -16.56 15.87
CA LEU A 53 6.36 -16.69 14.69
C LEU A 53 7.20 -16.87 13.43
N TYR A 54 8.27 -16.06 13.28
CA TYR A 54 9.25 -16.14 12.20
C TYR A 54 10.65 -16.20 12.76
N LYS A 55 11.56 -16.86 12.04
CA LYS A 55 12.95 -16.96 12.42
C LYS A 55 13.83 -16.93 11.16
N HIS A 56 14.72 -15.94 11.11
CA HIS A 56 15.72 -15.78 10.04
C HIS A 56 15.09 -15.83 8.63
N VAL A 57 14.08 -14.99 8.36
CA VAL A 57 13.38 -14.94 7.07
C VAL A 57 14.12 -13.99 6.14
N ASP A 58 14.54 -14.50 4.98
CA ASP A 58 15.12 -13.74 3.88
C ASP A 58 14.22 -13.85 2.65
N LEU A 59 13.73 -12.72 2.13
CA LEU A 59 12.87 -12.65 0.94
C LEU A 59 13.35 -11.53 0.03
N LYS A 60 13.23 -11.74 -1.29
CA LYS A 60 13.50 -10.72 -2.30
C LYS A 60 12.39 -10.68 -3.30
N PHE A 61 11.87 -9.49 -3.54
CA PHE A 61 10.77 -9.24 -4.47
C PHE A 61 11.29 -8.41 -5.64
N ALA A 62 11.25 -8.99 -6.83
CA ALA A 62 11.70 -8.35 -8.06
C ALA A 62 10.55 -7.64 -8.76
N ALA A 63 10.88 -6.56 -9.49
CA ALA A 63 9.93 -5.78 -10.27
C ALA A 63 9.20 -6.65 -11.31
N GLY A 64 7.93 -6.32 -11.56
CA GLY A 64 7.10 -6.95 -12.60
C GLY A 64 6.60 -8.35 -12.27
N ASN A 65 6.83 -8.85 -11.05
CA ASN A 65 6.36 -10.15 -10.60
C ASN A 65 5.16 -10.02 -9.65
N CYS A 66 4.35 -11.07 -9.62
CA CYS A 66 3.22 -11.23 -8.72
C CYS A 66 3.52 -12.39 -7.76
N TYR A 67 3.48 -12.14 -6.45
CA TYR A 67 3.82 -13.12 -5.44
C TYR A 67 2.61 -13.41 -4.54
N GLY A 68 2.28 -14.67 -4.27
CA GLY A 68 1.18 -15.07 -3.38
C GLY A 68 1.70 -15.68 -2.07
N ILE A 69 1.24 -15.15 -0.92
CA ILE A 69 1.54 -15.70 0.40
C ILE A 69 0.50 -16.76 0.74
N ILE A 70 0.92 -18.03 0.81
CA ILE A 70 0.05 -19.16 1.09
C ILE A 70 0.46 -19.81 2.41
N GLY A 71 -0.50 -20.20 3.22
CA GLY A 71 -0.29 -20.89 4.49
C GLY A 71 -1.58 -21.10 5.25
N ALA A 72 -1.54 -21.94 6.29
CA ALA A 72 -2.67 -22.19 7.16
C ALA A 72 -3.19 -20.90 7.84
N ASN A 73 -4.43 -20.95 8.35
CA ASN A 73 -4.94 -19.87 9.20
C ASN A 73 -4.09 -19.79 10.48
N GLY A 74 -3.73 -18.56 10.88
CA GLY A 74 -2.82 -18.34 12.00
C GLY A 74 -1.32 -18.48 11.69
N ALA A 75 -0.92 -18.87 10.46
CA ALA A 75 0.49 -18.97 10.07
C ALA A 75 1.24 -17.63 9.97
N GLY A 76 0.59 -16.51 10.28
CA GLY A 76 1.23 -15.19 10.31
C GLY A 76 1.20 -14.42 8.98
N LYS A 77 0.44 -14.85 7.95
CA LYS A 77 0.41 -14.18 6.64
C LYS A 77 0.16 -12.66 6.74
N SER A 78 -0.89 -12.27 7.46
CA SER A 78 -1.22 -10.85 7.68
C SER A 78 -0.15 -10.14 8.51
N THR A 79 0.51 -10.86 9.42
CA THR A 79 1.62 -10.32 10.21
C THR A 79 2.84 -10.03 9.33
N LEU A 80 3.14 -10.92 8.37
CA LEU A 80 4.20 -10.68 7.39
C LEU A 80 3.88 -9.45 6.53
N LEU A 81 2.64 -9.32 6.02
CA LEU A 81 2.22 -8.12 5.27
C LEU A 81 2.40 -6.84 6.10
N ARG A 82 2.08 -6.88 7.41
CA ARG A 82 2.30 -5.73 8.31
C ARG A 82 3.79 -5.42 8.52
N ILE A 83 4.67 -6.42 8.53
CA ILE A 83 6.12 -6.21 8.56
C ILE A 83 6.60 -5.61 7.23
N LEU A 84 6.15 -6.15 6.10
CA LEU A 84 6.52 -5.65 4.77
C LEU A 84 6.07 -4.20 4.56
N SER A 85 4.89 -3.84 5.08
CA SER A 85 4.36 -2.46 5.01
C SER A 85 4.96 -1.48 6.01
N GLY A 86 5.82 -1.95 6.93
CA GLY A 86 6.34 -1.13 8.02
C GLY A 86 5.34 -0.84 9.15
N ALA A 87 4.12 -1.40 9.10
CA ALA A 87 3.11 -1.25 10.16
C ALA A 87 3.43 -2.08 11.42
N LEU A 88 4.40 -2.96 11.35
CA LEU A 88 4.90 -3.76 12.46
C LEU A 88 6.43 -3.92 12.33
N GLU A 89 7.15 -3.50 13.35
CA GLU A 89 8.60 -3.71 13.40
C GLU A 89 8.93 -5.17 13.73
N PRO A 90 9.88 -5.80 13.01
CA PRO A 90 10.36 -7.12 13.36
C PRO A 90 11.21 -7.09 14.64
N THR A 91 11.33 -8.21 15.34
CA THR A 91 12.22 -8.33 16.53
C THR A 91 13.68 -8.20 16.13
N THR A 92 14.08 -8.80 15.01
CA THR A 92 15.41 -8.67 14.38
C THR A 92 15.27 -8.60 12.87
N GLY A 93 16.34 -8.16 12.20
CA GLY A 93 16.38 -8.01 10.75
C GLY A 93 15.79 -6.69 10.26
N SER A 94 15.66 -6.57 8.96
CA SER A 94 15.18 -5.34 8.31
C SER A 94 14.44 -5.62 7.01
N VAL A 95 13.54 -4.68 6.66
CA VAL A 95 12.89 -4.61 5.35
C VAL A 95 13.40 -3.34 4.66
N THR A 96 13.95 -3.49 3.47
CA THR A 96 14.46 -2.38 2.66
C THR A 96 13.73 -2.29 1.34
N MET A 97 13.41 -1.06 0.93
CA MET A 97 12.73 -0.75 -0.31
C MET A 97 13.60 0.19 -1.14
N GLY A 98 13.49 0.15 -2.46
CA GLY A 98 14.19 1.10 -3.34
C GLY A 98 13.81 2.55 -3.00
N ALA A 99 14.75 3.48 -3.13
CA ALA A 99 14.52 4.88 -2.74
C ALA A 99 13.40 5.56 -3.55
N ASP A 100 13.23 5.15 -4.79
CA ASP A 100 12.21 5.69 -5.71
C ASP A 100 10.92 4.86 -5.73
N ASP A 101 10.86 3.76 -4.95
CA ASP A 101 9.71 2.89 -4.92
C ASP A 101 8.66 3.39 -3.94
N ARG A 102 7.40 3.36 -4.37
CA ARG A 102 6.25 3.68 -3.52
C ARG A 102 5.44 2.42 -3.26
N MET A 103 5.17 2.13 -2.00
CA MET A 103 4.33 1.03 -1.56
C MET A 103 2.93 1.53 -1.22
N SER A 104 1.94 0.77 -1.64
CA SER A 104 0.56 0.93 -1.22
C SER A 104 0.02 -0.37 -0.62
N VAL A 105 -0.85 -0.24 0.37
CA VAL A 105 -1.44 -1.36 1.11
C VAL A 105 -2.95 -1.26 1.01
N LEU A 106 -3.61 -2.36 0.64
CA LEU A 106 -5.06 -2.42 0.67
C LEU A 106 -5.55 -2.44 2.12
N GLU A 107 -6.29 -1.42 2.51
CA GLU A 107 -6.90 -1.34 3.84
C GLU A 107 -8.00 -2.39 3.99
N GLN A 108 -8.01 -3.07 5.14
CA GLN A 108 -9.01 -4.11 5.44
C GLN A 108 -10.23 -3.54 6.17
N ASP A 109 -10.11 -2.37 6.80
CA ASP A 109 -11.21 -1.70 7.46
C ASP A 109 -12.04 -0.89 6.46
N HIS A 110 -13.18 -1.45 6.07
CA HIS A 110 -14.07 -0.86 5.09
C HIS A 110 -14.85 0.37 5.62
N PHE A 111 -14.83 0.63 6.92
CA PHE A 111 -15.59 1.71 7.56
C PHE A 111 -14.72 2.91 7.93
N LYS A 112 -13.41 2.77 7.83
CA LYS A 112 -12.43 3.81 8.19
C LYS A 112 -12.66 5.15 7.48
N TYR A 113 -13.26 5.11 6.30
CA TYR A 113 -13.44 6.27 5.42
C TYR A 113 -14.90 6.69 5.26
N ASP A 114 -15.83 6.22 6.10
CA ASP A 114 -17.27 6.48 5.95
C ASP A 114 -17.63 7.97 6.01
N GLU A 115 -16.80 8.80 6.64
CA GLU A 115 -16.99 10.26 6.72
C GLU A 115 -16.49 11.03 5.48
N TYR A 116 -15.75 10.36 4.60
CA TYR A 116 -15.19 10.98 3.39
C TYR A 116 -16.02 10.64 2.16
N ASN A 117 -15.90 11.45 1.11
CA ASN A 117 -16.48 11.11 -0.18
C ASN A 117 -15.59 10.07 -0.90
N VAL A 118 -16.16 9.42 -1.92
CA VAL A 118 -15.50 8.36 -2.69
C VAL A 118 -14.24 8.88 -3.39
N MET A 119 -14.33 10.05 -4.03
CA MET A 119 -13.22 10.67 -4.76
C MET A 119 -12.05 10.98 -3.82
N ASP A 120 -12.33 11.68 -2.70
CA ASP A 120 -11.33 11.99 -1.68
C ASP A 120 -10.67 10.73 -1.14
N THR A 121 -11.46 9.67 -0.90
CA THR A 121 -10.95 8.38 -0.41
C THR A 121 -9.95 7.78 -1.39
N VAL A 122 -10.20 7.84 -2.69
CA VAL A 122 -9.23 7.34 -3.70
C VAL A 122 -7.96 8.17 -3.70
N ILE A 123 -8.07 9.51 -3.71
CA ILE A 123 -6.92 10.42 -3.74
C ILE A 123 -6.05 10.27 -2.48
N MET A 124 -6.64 9.91 -1.33
CA MET A 124 -5.89 9.58 -0.09
C MET A 124 -4.92 8.40 -0.27
N GLY A 125 -4.98 7.64 -1.36
CA GLY A 125 -3.96 6.67 -1.74
C GLY A 125 -2.58 7.31 -1.95
N ASN A 126 -2.54 8.61 -2.27
CA ASN A 126 -1.36 9.46 -2.15
C ASN A 126 -1.60 10.51 -1.06
N ARG A 127 -1.26 10.16 0.18
CA ARG A 127 -1.57 10.99 1.35
C ARG A 127 -1.01 12.40 1.23
N ARG A 128 0.24 12.57 0.77
CA ARG A 128 0.85 13.89 0.63
C ARG A 128 0.10 14.77 -0.37
N LEU A 129 -0.31 14.21 -1.51
CA LEU A 129 -1.09 14.94 -2.51
C LEU A 129 -2.44 15.40 -1.94
N TYR A 130 -3.13 14.50 -1.21
CA TYR A 130 -4.40 14.84 -0.56
C TYR A 130 -4.23 15.96 0.48
N ASP A 131 -3.19 15.86 1.32
CA ASP A 131 -2.91 16.86 2.34
C ASP A 131 -2.61 18.23 1.70
N ILE A 132 -1.83 18.28 0.60
CA ILE A 132 -1.60 19.51 -0.18
C ILE A 132 -2.91 20.09 -0.72
N MET A 133 -3.80 19.25 -1.26
CA MET A 133 -5.10 19.73 -1.75
C MET A 133 -5.90 20.41 -0.63
N LYS A 134 -5.95 19.81 0.54
CA LYS A 134 -6.67 20.37 1.69
C LYS A 134 -5.97 21.58 2.29
N GLU A 135 -4.63 21.60 2.34
CA GLU A 135 -3.88 22.79 2.76
C GLU A 135 -4.13 23.99 1.81
N LYS A 136 -4.15 23.74 0.51
CA LYS A 136 -4.47 24.78 -0.51
C LYS A 136 -5.90 25.29 -0.34
N GLU A 137 -6.89 24.39 -0.21
CA GLU A 137 -8.28 24.79 0.04
C GLU A 137 -8.39 25.67 1.28
N ALA A 138 -7.78 25.26 2.39
CA ALA A 138 -7.80 26.00 3.64
C ALA A 138 -7.08 27.36 3.54
N LEU A 139 -5.99 27.41 2.77
CA LEU A 139 -5.20 28.63 2.58
C LEU A 139 -5.95 29.66 1.75
N TYR A 140 -6.59 29.25 0.65
CA TYR A 140 -7.37 30.12 -0.21
C TYR A 140 -8.73 30.54 0.37
N ALA A 141 -9.23 29.79 1.37
CA ALA A 141 -10.46 30.14 2.09
C ALA A 141 -10.26 31.20 3.19
N LYS A 142 -9.02 31.65 3.46
CA LYS A 142 -8.73 32.68 4.46
C LYS A 142 -9.28 34.03 4.01
N GLU A 143 -9.96 34.72 4.90
CA GLU A 143 -10.42 36.11 4.67
C GLU A 143 -9.24 37.08 4.68
N ASP A 144 -8.25 36.87 5.55
CA ASP A 144 -7.03 37.66 5.70
C ASP A 144 -5.85 36.95 5.05
N PHE A 145 -5.74 37.02 3.71
CA PHE A 145 -4.63 36.43 2.96
C PHE A 145 -3.40 37.34 3.02
N THR A 146 -2.29 36.83 3.57
CA THR A 146 -1.04 37.59 3.77
C THR A 146 0.04 37.24 2.73
N ASP A 147 1.11 38.04 2.64
CA ASP A 147 2.25 37.75 1.77
C ASP A 147 2.89 36.39 2.11
N ALA A 148 2.97 36.04 3.40
CA ALA A 148 3.45 34.73 3.84
C ALA A 148 2.54 33.56 3.38
N ASP A 149 1.22 33.79 3.31
CA ASP A 149 0.29 32.81 2.73
C ASP A 149 0.51 32.66 1.23
N GLY A 150 0.91 33.74 0.54
CA GLY A 150 1.28 33.72 -0.87
C GLY A 150 2.54 32.89 -1.15
N GLU A 151 3.57 33.02 -0.31
CA GLU A 151 4.78 32.21 -0.41
C GLU A 151 4.47 30.72 -0.19
N LYS A 152 3.68 30.42 0.84
CA LYS A 152 3.25 29.03 1.12
C LYS A 152 2.38 28.48 -0.01
N ALA A 153 1.49 29.26 -0.58
CA ALA A 153 0.68 28.85 -1.73
C ALA A 153 1.54 28.47 -2.93
N ALA A 154 2.57 29.26 -3.22
CA ALA A 154 3.49 28.99 -4.33
C ALA A 154 4.31 27.70 -4.11
N GLU A 155 4.75 27.44 -2.87
CA GLU A 155 5.42 26.18 -2.50
C GLU A 155 4.50 24.98 -2.69
N LEU A 156 3.27 25.05 -2.18
CA LEU A 156 2.26 23.98 -2.32
C LEU A 156 1.87 23.75 -3.79
N GLU A 157 1.80 24.79 -4.61
CA GLU A 157 1.55 24.67 -6.06
C GLU A 157 2.69 23.94 -6.77
N GLY A 158 3.94 24.21 -6.38
CA GLY A 158 5.12 23.50 -6.90
C GLY A 158 5.07 22.01 -6.59
N GLU A 159 4.87 21.63 -5.32
CA GLU A 159 4.73 20.22 -4.91
C GLU A 159 3.53 19.55 -5.59
N PHE A 160 2.41 20.24 -5.69
CA PHE A 160 1.20 19.74 -6.34
C PHE A 160 1.44 19.40 -7.82
N ALA A 161 2.16 20.28 -8.53
CA ALA A 161 2.52 20.06 -9.93
C ALA A 161 3.49 18.89 -10.09
N GLU A 162 4.50 18.76 -9.21
CA GLU A 162 5.46 17.65 -9.24
C GLU A 162 4.77 16.29 -9.03
N MET A 163 3.68 16.25 -8.26
CA MET A 163 2.88 15.05 -8.02
C MET A 163 1.78 14.81 -9.07
N ASN A 164 1.76 15.57 -10.17
CA ASN A 164 0.68 15.55 -11.17
C ASN A 164 -0.71 15.79 -10.57
N GLY A 165 -0.80 16.65 -9.58
CA GLY A 165 -2.03 16.91 -8.83
C GLY A 165 -3.21 17.38 -9.70
N TRP A 166 -2.94 18.08 -10.82
CA TRP A 166 -3.97 18.51 -11.78
C TRP A 166 -4.71 17.35 -12.45
N GLU A 167 -4.09 16.16 -12.51
CA GLU A 167 -4.70 14.95 -13.08
C GLU A 167 -5.29 14.02 -12.02
N ALA A 168 -5.17 14.36 -10.72
CA ALA A 168 -5.55 13.49 -9.62
C ALA A 168 -7.02 13.05 -9.66
N GLU A 169 -7.93 13.98 -9.88
CA GLU A 169 -9.37 13.67 -10.00
C GLU A 169 -9.67 12.82 -11.23
N THR A 170 -9.01 13.12 -12.36
CA THR A 170 -9.18 12.35 -13.59
C THR A 170 -8.64 10.91 -13.43
N GLU A 171 -7.50 10.73 -12.77
CA GLU A 171 -6.95 9.41 -12.49
C GLU A 171 -7.85 8.62 -11.53
N ALA A 172 -8.35 9.26 -10.48
CA ALA A 172 -9.29 8.66 -9.54
C ALA A 172 -10.59 8.23 -10.23
N ASP A 173 -11.14 9.10 -11.09
CA ASP A 173 -12.35 8.81 -11.88
C ASP A 173 -12.14 7.62 -12.83
N GLN A 174 -10.99 7.54 -13.50
CA GLN A 174 -10.64 6.41 -14.36
C GLN A 174 -10.53 5.10 -13.59
N LEU A 175 -9.94 5.12 -12.38
CA LEU A 175 -9.83 3.94 -11.53
C LEU A 175 -11.20 3.47 -11.04
N LEU A 176 -12.05 4.38 -10.58
CA LEU A 176 -13.40 4.08 -10.14
C LEU A 176 -14.25 3.49 -11.27
N ASN A 177 -14.22 4.11 -12.45
CA ASN A 177 -14.92 3.61 -13.63
C ASN A 177 -14.39 2.23 -14.05
N GLY A 178 -13.06 2.02 -14.05
CA GLY A 178 -12.42 0.75 -14.36
C GLY A 178 -12.80 -0.39 -13.41
N LEU A 179 -13.10 -0.07 -12.15
CA LEU A 179 -13.59 -1.01 -11.14
C LEU A 179 -15.11 -1.14 -11.11
N GLY A 180 -15.82 -0.41 -12.01
CA GLY A 180 -17.27 -0.49 -12.16
C GLY A 180 -18.02 0.15 -10.98
N ILE A 181 -17.54 1.30 -10.50
CA ILE A 181 -18.28 2.20 -9.61
C ILE A 181 -19.00 3.20 -10.51
N PRO A 182 -20.34 3.34 -10.42
CA PRO A 182 -21.12 4.29 -11.21
C PRO A 182 -20.71 5.75 -10.93
N MET A 183 -20.73 6.60 -11.95
CA MET A 183 -20.28 8.01 -11.84
C MET A 183 -21.07 8.84 -10.82
N ASP A 184 -22.34 8.55 -10.63
CA ASP A 184 -23.19 9.20 -9.64
C ASP A 184 -22.74 8.94 -8.19
N LEU A 185 -21.96 7.87 -7.97
CA LEU A 185 -21.39 7.54 -6.67
C LEU A 185 -20.01 8.14 -6.44
N HIS A 186 -19.32 8.70 -7.44
CA HIS A 186 -17.95 9.22 -7.27
C HIS A 186 -17.87 10.39 -6.29
N THR A 187 -18.92 11.22 -6.21
CA THR A 187 -19.04 12.34 -5.26
C THR A 187 -19.85 12.00 -4.00
N ALA A 188 -20.41 10.79 -3.93
CA ALA A 188 -21.18 10.34 -2.79
C ALA A 188 -20.29 10.08 -1.57
N PRO A 189 -20.83 10.14 -0.33
CA PRO A 189 -20.07 9.72 0.85
C PRO A 189 -19.87 8.19 0.83
N MET A 190 -18.72 7.73 1.35
CA MET A 190 -18.42 6.31 1.46
C MET A 190 -19.48 5.51 2.24
N SER A 191 -20.15 6.15 3.20
CA SER A 191 -21.25 5.54 3.96
C SER A 191 -22.45 5.14 3.10
N ALA A 192 -22.65 5.75 1.93
CA ALA A 192 -23.74 5.42 1.00
C ALA A 192 -23.46 4.15 0.16
N LEU A 193 -22.22 3.66 0.14
CA LEU A 193 -21.79 2.50 -0.64
C LEU A 193 -22.06 1.20 0.10
N ASP A 194 -22.40 0.15 -0.66
CA ASP A 194 -22.42 -1.20 -0.11
C ASP A 194 -21.00 -1.74 0.16
N GLY A 195 -20.90 -2.85 0.92
CA GLY A 195 -19.59 -3.42 1.30
C GLY A 195 -18.72 -3.84 0.11
N ARG A 196 -19.32 -4.26 -1.02
CA ARG A 196 -18.56 -4.64 -2.23
C ARG A 196 -18.03 -3.42 -2.95
N GLN A 197 -18.84 -2.36 -3.01
CA GLN A 197 -18.45 -1.08 -3.59
C GLN A 197 -17.32 -0.44 -2.75
N LYS A 198 -17.42 -0.46 -1.42
CA LYS A 198 -16.36 0.03 -0.53
C LYS A 198 -15.01 -0.67 -0.79
N VAL A 199 -15.01 -2.01 -0.90
CA VAL A 199 -13.78 -2.76 -1.25
C VAL A 199 -13.19 -2.32 -2.59
N LYS A 200 -14.02 -2.07 -3.60
CA LYS A 200 -13.56 -1.58 -4.90
C LYS A 200 -12.95 -0.18 -4.81
N VAL A 201 -13.56 0.72 -4.02
CA VAL A 201 -13.01 2.06 -3.77
C VAL A 201 -11.67 1.99 -3.03
N LEU A 202 -11.53 1.13 -2.02
CA LEU A 202 -10.26 0.92 -1.34
C LEU A 202 -9.20 0.28 -2.26
N LEU A 203 -9.61 -0.54 -3.21
CA LEU A 203 -8.70 -1.03 -4.24
C LEU A 203 -8.27 0.09 -5.20
N ALA A 204 -9.18 0.98 -5.61
CA ALA A 204 -8.83 2.19 -6.36
C ALA A 204 -7.84 3.06 -5.60
N GLN A 205 -8.08 3.30 -4.30
CA GLN A 205 -7.17 4.00 -3.39
C GLN A 205 -5.78 3.37 -3.39
N ALA A 206 -5.70 2.03 -3.24
CA ALA A 206 -4.42 1.33 -3.23
C ALA A 206 -3.67 1.40 -4.57
N LEU A 207 -4.36 1.57 -5.68
CA LEU A 207 -3.78 1.69 -7.03
C LEU A 207 -3.47 3.13 -7.44
N PHE A 208 -4.04 4.12 -6.74
CA PHE A 208 -3.93 5.54 -7.08
C PHE A 208 -2.48 6.03 -7.05
N GLY A 209 -2.13 6.85 -8.06
CA GLY A 209 -0.79 7.39 -8.22
C GLY A 209 0.25 6.31 -8.58
N ARG A 210 -0.15 5.17 -9.11
CA ARG A 210 0.69 4.11 -9.71
C ARG A 210 1.81 3.62 -8.80
N PRO A 211 1.52 3.07 -7.61
CA PRO A 211 2.56 2.56 -6.71
C PRO A 211 3.37 1.44 -7.38
N SER A 212 4.67 1.40 -7.09
CA SER A 212 5.57 0.35 -7.58
C SER A 212 5.24 -1.01 -6.92
N ILE A 213 4.81 -0.97 -5.67
CA ILE A 213 4.49 -2.15 -4.84
C ILE A 213 3.08 -2.01 -4.31
N VAL A 214 2.26 -3.05 -4.48
CA VAL A 214 0.91 -3.12 -3.93
C VAL A 214 0.79 -4.37 -3.06
N LEU A 215 0.43 -4.20 -1.80
CA LEU A 215 0.10 -5.28 -0.86
C LEU A 215 -1.43 -5.40 -0.76
N LEU A 216 -1.96 -6.60 -1.08
CA LEU A 216 -3.40 -6.89 -1.12
C LEU A 216 -3.80 -7.93 -0.07
#